data_3c0c92d1c68b8e78c3688050226c1d87
#
_entry.id   3c0c92d1c68b8e78c3688050226c1d87
#
_cell.length_a   1.000
_cell.length_b   1.000
_cell.length_c   1.000
_cell.angle_alpha   90.00
_cell.angle_beta   90.00
_cell.angle_gamma   90.00
#
_symmetry.space_group_name_H-M   'P 1'
#
loop_
_entity.id
_entity.type
_entity.pdbx_description
1 polymer ?
#
loop_
_entity_poly.entity_id
_entity_poly.type
_entity_poly.pdbx_seq_one_letter_code
_entity_poly.pdbx_strand_id
1 'polypeptide(L)'
;MAGGSKPRHGSLQYWPRKRAEKAIPSVNWSVVKGDGKTDSFLGYITYKVGMGTALVKDLTDKSMTQGKKIYMPVTILEAPSMKIYSVRFYKNNKVLKDVVVSNDKELRRVILAPKQPKSLDAEVPKEFDDLRIIVFSIPSQTSVKKTPDLIELAIEAKDKLAFVKSLVGKEITLKDFLKYSLLDLRGLTKGKGLVGPVKRMGIGLKAHKTEKGVRRPGTLGPWHPAHTSFRVAMAGQLGMFSRVTYNNKVIGSGTISEKNINPAGGFKQYGNIRSSYIIMKGSVQGPQKRQILLTPSFRPTKLTAKKKYELVEMQL
;
A
#
# COMPACT_ATOMS: atom_id res chain seq x y z
N MET A 1 36.73 -5.93 -27.27
CA MET A 1 35.97 -7.15 -26.95
C MET A 1 34.53 -6.77 -26.69
N ALA A 2 33.56 -7.32 -27.38
CA ALA A 2 32.15 -7.13 -27.07
C ALA A 2 31.89 -7.72 -25.68
N GLY A 3 31.54 -6.91 -24.71
CA GLY A 3 31.12 -7.39 -23.40
C GLY A 3 29.93 -8.32 -23.54
N GLY A 4 29.93 -9.41 -22.76
CA GLY A 4 28.85 -10.40 -22.79
C GLY A 4 27.47 -9.73 -22.69
N SER A 5 26.47 -10.31 -23.33
CA SER A 5 25.10 -9.80 -23.25
C SER A 5 24.61 -9.85 -21.82
N LYS A 6 24.10 -8.72 -21.32
CA LYS A 6 23.47 -8.66 -20.00
C LYS A 6 22.02 -9.13 -20.09
N PRO A 7 21.49 -9.77 -19.04
CA PRO A 7 20.09 -10.08 -18.95
C PRO A 7 19.24 -8.81 -19.12
N ARG A 8 18.02 -8.96 -19.65
CA ARG A 8 17.10 -7.84 -19.81
C ARG A 8 16.77 -7.21 -18.47
N HIS A 9 16.89 -5.89 -18.38
CA HIS A 9 16.45 -5.12 -17.22
C HIS A 9 14.95 -4.83 -17.30
N GLY A 10 14.25 -5.14 -16.22
CA GLY A 10 12.83 -4.97 -16.07
C GLY A 10 12.00 -6.09 -16.70
N SER A 11 10.91 -6.43 -16.02
CA SER A 11 9.98 -7.47 -16.46
C SER A 11 9.13 -7.00 -17.63
N LEU A 12 8.87 -7.91 -18.58
CA LEU A 12 7.87 -7.70 -19.64
C LEU A 12 6.44 -7.94 -19.16
N GLN A 13 6.25 -8.56 -18.00
CA GLN A 13 4.94 -8.82 -17.41
C GLN A 13 4.25 -7.54 -16.88
N TYR A 14 5.04 -6.48 -16.59
CA TYR A 14 4.54 -5.19 -16.11
C TYR A 14 4.54 -4.16 -17.25
N TRP A 15 3.79 -4.42 -18.30
CA TRP A 15 3.57 -3.55 -19.45
C TRP A 15 2.08 -3.27 -19.65
N PRO A 16 1.73 -2.10 -20.22
CA PRO A 16 2.59 -0.97 -20.53
C PRO A 16 3.13 -0.26 -19.27
N ARG A 17 4.33 0.32 -19.36
CA ARG A 17 4.93 1.12 -18.29
C ARG A 17 4.39 2.54 -18.34
N LYS A 18 3.18 2.74 -17.89
CA LYS A 18 2.50 4.02 -17.78
C LYS A 18 2.30 4.43 -16.31
N ARG A 19 2.10 5.71 -16.06
CA ARG A 19 1.73 6.22 -14.74
C ARG A 19 0.40 5.61 -14.30
N ALA A 20 0.33 5.17 -13.03
CA ALA A 20 -0.90 4.65 -12.47
C ALA A 20 -1.99 5.74 -12.42
N GLU A 21 -3.22 5.37 -12.69
CA GLU A 21 -4.37 6.28 -12.71
C GLU A 21 -4.85 6.63 -11.31
N LYS A 22 -4.86 5.64 -10.40
CA LYS A 22 -5.32 5.79 -9.01
C LYS A 22 -4.13 5.93 -8.05
N ALA A 23 -4.27 6.79 -7.05
CA ALA A 23 -3.27 7.00 -6.02
C ALA A 23 -3.12 5.78 -5.09
N ILE A 24 -4.22 5.09 -4.78
CA ILE A 24 -4.25 3.81 -4.10
C ILE A 24 -4.62 2.74 -5.13
N PRO A 25 -3.80 1.69 -5.29
CA PRO A 25 -4.09 0.61 -6.23
C PRO A 25 -5.40 -0.12 -5.90
N SER A 26 -6.15 -0.49 -6.92
CA SER A 26 -7.34 -1.33 -6.77
C SER A 26 -6.96 -2.73 -6.29
N VAL A 27 -7.83 -3.36 -5.51
CA VAL A 27 -7.65 -4.71 -4.96
C VAL A 27 -8.74 -5.61 -5.50
N ASN A 28 -8.38 -6.83 -5.88
CA ASN A 28 -9.35 -7.88 -6.12
C ASN A 28 -9.74 -8.51 -4.79
N TRP A 29 -10.85 -8.06 -4.24
CA TRP A 29 -11.31 -8.47 -2.92
C TRP A 29 -11.85 -9.90 -2.86
N SER A 30 -12.26 -10.49 -3.98
CA SER A 30 -12.72 -11.88 -4.01
C SER A 30 -11.60 -12.89 -3.68
N VAL A 31 -10.34 -12.46 -3.80
CA VAL A 31 -9.16 -13.30 -3.61
C VAL A 31 -8.53 -13.10 -2.22
N VAL A 32 -8.67 -11.90 -1.65
CA VAL A 32 -8.12 -11.59 -0.32
C VAL A 32 -9.06 -12.16 0.74
N LYS A 33 -8.51 -13.02 1.58
CA LYS A 33 -9.20 -13.63 2.73
C LYS A 33 -8.47 -13.27 4.00
N GLY A 34 -9.18 -13.15 5.10
CA GLY A 34 -8.59 -13.05 6.43
C GLY A 34 -8.41 -14.44 7.07
N ASP A 35 -8.37 -14.45 8.39
CA ASP A 35 -8.16 -15.70 9.15
C ASP A 35 -9.47 -16.49 9.41
N GLY A 36 -10.63 -15.97 9.00
CA GLY A 36 -11.95 -16.59 9.17
C GLY A 36 -12.44 -16.73 10.62
N LYS A 37 -11.64 -16.28 11.58
CA LYS A 37 -11.89 -16.49 13.01
C LYS A 37 -12.63 -15.34 13.69
N THR A 38 -12.41 -14.14 13.22
CA THR A 38 -12.95 -12.92 13.83
C THR A 38 -13.42 -11.96 12.77
N ASP A 39 -14.51 -11.26 13.06
CA ASP A 39 -15.00 -10.20 12.21
C ASP A 39 -13.93 -9.11 12.06
N SER A 40 -13.57 -8.77 10.82
CA SER A 40 -12.49 -7.84 10.53
C SER A 40 -12.62 -7.16 9.16
N PHE A 41 -11.91 -6.04 9.04
CA PHE A 41 -11.70 -5.38 7.76
C PHE A 41 -10.53 -6.05 7.02
N LEU A 42 -10.65 -6.17 5.71
CA LEU A 42 -9.58 -6.72 4.87
C LEU A 42 -8.64 -5.63 4.31
N GLY A 43 -8.71 -4.42 4.82
CA GLY A 43 -7.81 -3.35 4.41
C GLY A 43 -7.76 -2.17 5.36
N TYR A 44 -6.62 -1.44 5.34
CA TYR A 44 -6.41 -0.22 6.12
C TYR A 44 -5.53 0.78 5.37
N ILE A 45 -5.89 2.07 5.40
CA ILE A 45 -5.15 3.15 4.74
C ILE A 45 -4.08 3.67 5.68
N THR A 46 -2.84 3.73 5.23
CA THR A 46 -1.71 4.26 5.97
C THR A 46 -0.87 5.22 5.14
N TYR A 47 -0.02 6.00 5.80
CA TYR A 47 0.90 6.95 5.17
C TYR A 47 2.35 6.62 5.54
N LYS A 48 3.21 6.53 4.53
CA LYS A 48 4.63 6.24 4.76
C LYS A 48 5.32 7.43 5.42
N VAL A 49 5.84 7.21 6.62
CA VAL A 49 6.61 8.21 7.37
C VAL A 49 8.05 8.23 6.91
N GLY A 50 8.75 7.13 7.12
CA GLY A 50 10.17 7.02 6.84
C GLY A 50 10.67 5.61 7.03
N MET A 51 11.98 5.49 7.01
CA MET A 51 12.69 4.26 7.32
C MET A 51 13.68 4.52 8.45
N GLY A 52 13.90 3.52 9.26
CA GLY A 52 14.88 3.51 10.33
C GLY A 52 15.41 2.10 10.55
N THR A 53 16.16 1.93 11.60
CA THR A 53 16.65 0.65 12.08
C THR A 53 16.00 0.32 13.41
N ALA A 54 15.48 -0.89 13.54
CA ALA A 54 14.94 -1.39 14.80
C ALA A 54 15.93 -2.40 15.40
N LEU A 55 16.20 -2.25 16.69
CA LEU A 55 16.83 -3.28 17.51
C LEU A 55 15.72 -4.21 18.00
N VAL A 56 15.74 -5.45 17.54
CA VAL A 56 14.73 -6.47 17.87
C VAL A 56 15.40 -7.68 18.50
N LYS A 57 14.69 -8.30 19.46
CA LYS A 57 15.08 -9.59 20.02
C LYS A 57 14.39 -10.70 19.23
N ASP A 58 15.14 -11.64 18.72
CA ASP A 58 14.59 -12.78 17.99
C ASP A 58 14.08 -13.83 18.98
N LEU A 59 12.77 -14.02 19.01
CA LEU A 59 12.08 -15.02 19.83
C LEU A 59 11.61 -16.22 18.98
N THR A 60 12.17 -16.38 17.76
CA THR A 60 11.79 -17.46 16.86
C THR A 60 12.34 -18.79 17.35
N ASP A 61 11.47 -19.77 17.51
CA ASP A 61 11.85 -21.12 17.93
C ASP A 61 12.79 -21.75 16.88
N LYS A 62 13.85 -22.42 17.35
CA LYS A 62 14.87 -23.09 16.52
C LYS A 62 15.61 -22.16 15.56
N SER A 63 15.68 -20.85 15.85
CA SER A 63 16.50 -19.90 15.12
C SER A 63 17.93 -19.90 15.67
N MET A 64 18.94 -19.77 14.78
CA MET A 64 20.34 -19.58 15.20
C MET A 64 20.58 -18.24 15.91
N THR A 65 19.64 -17.32 15.80
CA THR A 65 19.64 -15.99 16.46
C THR A 65 18.66 -15.89 17.63
N GLN A 66 18.10 -17.03 18.06
CA GLN A 66 17.14 -17.07 19.17
C GLN A 66 17.73 -16.40 20.42
N GLY A 67 16.96 -15.51 21.05
CA GLY A 67 17.37 -14.75 22.23
C GLY A 67 18.35 -13.61 21.97
N LYS A 68 18.97 -13.52 20.79
CA LYS A 68 19.93 -12.46 20.45
C LYS A 68 19.21 -11.19 19.98
N LYS A 69 19.85 -10.04 20.25
CA LYS A 69 19.43 -8.74 19.73
C LYS A 69 20.01 -8.55 18.33
N ILE A 70 19.17 -8.25 17.34
CA ILE A 70 19.55 -8.04 15.95
C ILE A 70 19.03 -6.69 15.44
N TYR A 71 19.86 -6.00 14.64
CA TYR A 71 19.44 -4.81 13.93
C TYR A 71 18.70 -5.17 12.66
N MET A 72 17.57 -4.52 12.43
CA MET A 72 16.71 -4.81 11.29
C MET A 72 16.22 -3.52 10.65
N PRO A 73 16.33 -3.36 9.30
CA PRO A 73 15.74 -2.23 8.63
C PRO A 73 14.21 -2.31 8.70
N VAL A 74 13.60 -1.19 9.02
CA VAL A 74 12.14 -1.09 9.15
C VAL A 74 11.60 0.15 8.46
N THR A 75 10.34 0.08 8.08
CA THR A 75 9.56 1.24 7.60
C THR A 75 8.46 1.55 8.59
N ILE A 76 8.32 2.82 8.92
CA ILE A 76 7.25 3.31 9.78
C ILE A 76 6.14 3.87 8.90
N LEU A 77 4.91 3.47 9.21
CA LEU A 77 3.70 3.92 8.56
C LEU A 77 2.79 4.55 9.63
N GLU A 78 2.30 5.76 9.38
CA GLU A 78 1.26 6.39 10.19
C GLU A 78 -0.11 5.92 9.75
N ALA A 79 -0.98 5.61 10.69
CA ALA A 79 -2.29 4.99 10.50
C ALA A 79 -3.38 5.85 11.17
N PRO A 80 -3.88 6.90 10.52
CA PRO A 80 -5.01 7.66 11.04
C PRO A 80 -6.28 6.81 11.07
N SER A 81 -7.24 7.19 11.90
CA SER A 81 -8.56 6.55 11.90
C SER A 81 -9.24 6.67 10.53
N MET A 82 -10.12 5.73 10.25
CA MET A 82 -10.96 5.72 9.05
C MET A 82 -12.43 5.78 9.45
N LYS A 83 -13.29 6.24 8.54
CA LYS A 83 -14.76 6.19 8.69
C LYS A 83 -15.40 5.62 7.44
N ILE A 84 -16.59 5.06 7.59
CA ILE A 84 -17.40 4.54 6.48
C ILE A 84 -18.08 5.71 5.78
N TYR A 85 -17.89 5.82 4.45
CA TYR A 85 -18.60 6.77 3.60
C TYR A 85 -19.87 6.17 3.05
N SER A 86 -19.77 5.00 2.41
CA SER A 86 -20.93 4.29 1.85
C SER A 86 -20.79 2.78 1.98
N VAL A 87 -21.93 2.12 1.89
CA VAL A 87 -22.06 0.65 1.86
C VAL A 87 -22.49 0.24 0.46
N ARG A 88 -21.75 -0.67 -0.14
CA ARG A 88 -21.94 -1.10 -1.52
C ARG A 88 -22.36 -2.56 -1.58
N PHE A 89 -23.50 -2.81 -2.17
CA PHE A 89 -24.08 -4.14 -2.36
C PHE A 89 -23.75 -4.67 -3.75
N TYR A 90 -23.36 -5.94 -3.81
CA TYR A 90 -23.01 -6.64 -5.04
C TYR A 90 -23.96 -7.81 -5.30
N LYS A 91 -24.34 -8.00 -6.56
CA LYS A 91 -25.04 -9.19 -7.06
C LYS A 91 -24.36 -9.62 -8.37
N ASN A 92 -23.98 -10.90 -8.49
CA ASN A 92 -23.26 -11.45 -9.65
C ASN A 92 -21.99 -10.63 -10.02
N ASN A 93 -21.20 -10.25 -9.03
CA ASN A 93 -19.99 -9.42 -9.18
C ASN A 93 -20.23 -8.01 -9.77
N LYS A 94 -21.47 -7.57 -9.89
CA LYS A 94 -21.83 -6.22 -10.33
C LYS A 94 -22.37 -5.43 -9.15
N VAL A 95 -22.10 -4.12 -9.16
CA VAL A 95 -22.66 -3.22 -8.16
C VAL A 95 -24.17 -3.11 -8.37
N LEU A 96 -24.93 -3.52 -7.37
CA LEU A 96 -26.38 -3.40 -7.35
C LEU A 96 -26.81 -2.03 -6.84
N LYS A 97 -26.29 -1.64 -5.69
CA LYS A 97 -26.64 -0.37 -5.02
C LYS A 97 -25.49 0.13 -4.16
N ASP A 98 -25.39 1.46 -4.04
CA ASP A 98 -24.43 2.13 -3.18
C ASP A 98 -25.21 3.07 -2.25
N VAL A 99 -25.15 2.84 -0.95
CA VAL A 99 -25.88 3.59 0.08
C VAL A 99 -24.91 4.47 0.84
N VAL A 100 -25.04 5.79 0.69
CA VAL A 100 -24.18 6.76 1.35
C VAL A 100 -24.69 7.00 2.76
N VAL A 101 -23.85 6.72 3.76
CA VAL A 101 -24.18 6.78 5.20
C VAL A 101 -23.48 7.91 5.95
N SER A 102 -22.52 8.60 5.33
CA SER A 102 -21.77 9.69 5.96
C SER A 102 -21.76 10.97 5.11
N ASN A 103 -21.85 12.14 5.79
CA ASN A 103 -21.74 13.48 5.19
C ASN A 103 -20.73 14.34 5.94
N ASP A 104 -19.55 13.78 6.25
CA ASP A 104 -18.52 14.54 6.96
C ASP A 104 -17.99 15.72 6.11
N LYS A 105 -17.71 16.85 6.75
CA LYS A 105 -17.20 18.06 6.07
C LYS A 105 -15.90 17.82 5.29
N GLU A 106 -15.06 16.90 5.73
CA GLU A 106 -13.80 16.56 5.07
C GLU A 106 -14.01 15.92 3.68
N LEU A 107 -15.11 15.15 3.52
CA LEU A 107 -15.47 14.50 2.25
C LEU A 107 -15.77 15.48 1.13
N ARG A 108 -16.27 16.66 1.44
CA ARG A 108 -16.58 17.71 0.45
C ARG A 108 -15.37 18.18 -0.38
N ARG A 109 -14.16 17.88 0.09
CA ARG A 109 -12.91 18.16 -0.65
C ARG A 109 -12.63 17.16 -1.78
N VAL A 110 -13.32 16.04 -1.81
CA VAL A 110 -13.10 14.95 -2.77
C VAL A 110 -14.36 14.60 -3.54
N ILE A 111 -15.50 14.57 -2.84
CA ILE A 111 -16.78 14.11 -3.41
C ILE A 111 -17.86 15.11 -3.02
N LEU A 112 -18.83 15.28 -3.93
CA LEU A 112 -20.11 15.94 -3.62
C LEU A 112 -20.97 14.94 -2.83
N ALA A 113 -20.84 14.96 -1.51
CA ALA A 113 -21.66 14.13 -0.64
C ALA A 113 -23.09 14.71 -0.55
N PRO A 114 -24.12 13.85 -0.45
CA PRO A 114 -25.49 14.30 -0.27
C PRO A 114 -25.63 15.07 1.04
N LYS A 115 -26.50 16.08 1.07
CA LYS A 115 -26.73 16.88 2.28
C LYS A 115 -27.27 16.04 3.45
N GLN A 116 -28.14 15.09 3.13
CA GLN A 116 -28.72 14.15 4.10
C GLN A 116 -28.28 12.73 3.75
N PRO A 117 -27.52 12.05 4.62
CA PRO A 117 -27.19 10.65 4.42
C PRO A 117 -28.45 9.79 4.58
N LYS A 118 -28.51 8.69 3.83
CA LYS A 118 -29.61 7.74 3.90
C LYS A 118 -29.42 6.78 5.07
N SER A 119 -30.52 6.37 5.69
CA SER A 119 -30.48 5.31 6.68
C SER A 119 -30.18 3.98 5.98
N LEU A 120 -29.23 3.21 6.51
CA LEU A 120 -28.83 1.94 5.93
C LEU A 120 -30.02 0.96 5.91
N ASP A 121 -30.83 0.94 6.99
CA ASP A 121 -31.93 0.00 7.17
C ASP A 121 -33.04 0.12 6.10
N ALA A 122 -33.36 1.35 5.70
CA ALA A 122 -34.40 1.61 4.69
C ALA A 122 -33.97 1.26 3.26
N GLU A 123 -32.65 1.20 3.00
CA GLU A 123 -32.09 1.12 1.64
C GLU A 123 -31.41 -0.22 1.32
N VAL A 124 -31.45 -1.20 2.25
CA VAL A 124 -30.87 -2.54 2.02
C VAL A 124 -31.65 -3.26 0.91
N PRO A 125 -30.98 -3.78 -0.15
CA PRO A 125 -31.63 -4.59 -1.16
C PRO A 125 -32.12 -5.92 -0.56
N LYS A 126 -33.22 -6.45 -1.07
CA LYS A 126 -33.77 -7.75 -0.61
C LYS A 126 -32.83 -8.93 -0.87
N GLU A 127 -32.06 -8.88 -1.97
CA GLU A 127 -31.11 -9.93 -2.37
C GLU A 127 -29.78 -9.31 -2.76
N PHE A 128 -28.68 -9.81 -2.20
CA PHE A 128 -27.31 -9.46 -2.56
C PHE A 128 -26.36 -10.61 -2.19
N ASP A 129 -25.24 -10.76 -2.93
CA ASP A 129 -24.27 -11.83 -2.73
C ASP A 129 -23.11 -11.40 -1.84
N ASP A 130 -22.64 -10.14 -2.00
CA ASP A 130 -21.50 -9.62 -1.26
C ASP A 130 -21.75 -8.16 -0.86
N LEU A 131 -21.16 -7.78 0.26
CA LEU A 131 -21.21 -6.43 0.80
C LEU A 131 -19.80 -5.93 1.00
N ARG A 132 -19.52 -4.72 0.49
CA ARG A 132 -18.28 -3.99 0.69
C ARG A 132 -18.55 -2.58 1.16
N ILE A 133 -17.57 -1.98 1.78
CA ILE A 133 -17.65 -0.60 2.27
C ILE A 133 -16.68 0.31 1.53
N ILE A 134 -17.08 1.54 1.29
CA ILE A 134 -16.17 2.60 0.91
C ILE A 134 -15.82 3.37 2.17
N VAL A 135 -14.54 3.36 2.50
CA VAL A 135 -14.01 4.07 3.66
C VAL A 135 -13.18 5.27 3.22
N PHE A 136 -13.07 6.24 4.11
CA PHE A 136 -12.16 7.36 3.95
C PHE A 136 -11.28 7.52 5.17
N SER A 137 -10.04 7.95 4.94
CA SER A 137 -9.10 8.28 6.00
C SER A 137 -9.40 9.65 6.58
N ILE A 138 -9.09 9.88 7.86
CA ILE A 138 -9.20 11.18 8.53
C ILE A 138 -7.80 11.83 8.60
N PRO A 139 -7.37 12.52 7.53
CA PRO A 139 -6.02 13.06 7.45
C PRO A 139 -5.80 14.26 8.38
N SER A 140 -6.84 14.87 8.91
CA SER A 140 -6.75 15.93 9.94
C SER A 140 -6.04 15.45 11.22
N GLN A 141 -6.10 14.14 11.52
CA GLN A 141 -5.33 13.51 12.60
C GLN A 141 -3.83 13.43 12.31
N THR A 142 -3.41 13.68 11.07
CA THR A 142 -2.00 13.64 10.64
C THR A 142 -1.54 15.01 10.17
N SER A 143 -0.24 15.20 10.00
CA SER A 143 0.32 16.43 9.39
C SER A 143 0.49 16.33 7.86
N VAL A 144 0.04 15.23 7.23
CA VAL A 144 0.35 14.88 5.83
C VAL A 144 -0.40 15.74 4.83
N LYS A 145 -1.72 15.81 4.97
CA LYS A 145 -2.60 16.51 4.03
C LYS A 145 -3.98 16.77 4.64
N LYS A 146 -4.78 17.59 3.96
CA LYS A 146 -6.15 17.93 4.37
C LYS A 146 -7.23 17.14 3.63
N THR A 147 -6.87 16.52 2.49
CA THR A 147 -7.82 15.81 1.61
C THR A 147 -7.85 14.34 1.97
N PRO A 148 -9.01 13.75 2.30
CA PRO A 148 -9.12 12.32 2.61
C PRO A 148 -8.80 11.43 1.41
N ASP A 149 -8.36 10.21 1.67
CA ASP A 149 -8.27 9.15 0.69
C ASP A 149 -9.45 8.22 0.84
N LEU A 150 -10.07 7.88 -0.30
CA LEU A 150 -11.18 6.95 -0.35
C LEU A 150 -10.75 5.64 -1.00
N ILE A 151 -11.24 4.54 -0.45
CA ILE A 151 -11.06 3.22 -1.04
C ILE A 151 -12.22 2.29 -0.67
N GLU A 152 -12.50 1.36 -1.56
CA GLU A 152 -13.39 0.24 -1.29
C GLU A 152 -12.64 -0.84 -0.52
N LEU A 153 -13.23 -1.34 0.56
CA LEU A 153 -12.72 -2.44 1.37
C LEU A 153 -13.73 -3.57 1.46
N ALA A 154 -13.25 -4.80 1.38
CA ALA A 154 -14.04 -5.96 1.75
C ALA A 154 -14.00 -6.20 3.25
N ILE A 155 -14.97 -6.93 3.72
CA ILE A 155 -15.18 -7.30 5.12
C ILE A 155 -15.25 -8.82 5.21
N GLU A 156 -14.65 -9.35 6.24
CA GLU A 156 -14.79 -10.73 6.65
C GLU A 156 -15.55 -10.75 7.97
N ALA A 157 -16.80 -11.21 7.93
CA ALA A 157 -17.68 -11.36 9.07
C ALA A 157 -18.69 -12.46 8.80
N LYS A 158 -19.18 -13.09 9.84
CA LYS A 158 -20.29 -14.09 9.73
C LYS A 158 -21.55 -13.42 9.20
N ASP A 159 -21.93 -12.30 9.82
CA ASP A 159 -22.98 -11.40 9.31
C ASP A 159 -22.35 -10.04 8.98
N LYS A 160 -22.05 -9.84 7.69
CA LYS A 160 -21.43 -8.60 7.19
C LYS A 160 -22.32 -7.39 7.44
N LEU A 161 -23.64 -7.54 7.34
CA LEU A 161 -24.57 -6.42 7.45
C LEU A 161 -24.67 -5.95 8.91
N ALA A 162 -24.82 -6.86 9.88
CA ALA A 162 -24.83 -6.52 11.29
C ALA A 162 -23.52 -5.87 11.74
N PHE A 163 -22.38 -6.42 11.27
CA PHE A 163 -21.07 -5.85 11.55
C PHE A 163 -20.92 -4.42 11.02
N VAL A 164 -21.35 -4.15 9.78
CA VAL A 164 -21.31 -2.79 9.21
C VAL A 164 -22.21 -1.84 9.96
N LYS A 165 -23.47 -2.25 10.28
CA LYS A 165 -24.41 -1.42 11.05
C LYS A 165 -23.82 -0.95 12.38
N SER A 166 -23.11 -1.82 13.08
CA SER A 166 -22.47 -1.48 14.36
C SER A 166 -21.36 -0.43 14.26
N LEU A 167 -20.81 -0.24 13.04
CA LEU A 167 -19.64 0.62 12.77
C LEU A 167 -19.98 1.92 12.03
N VAL A 168 -21.19 2.04 11.48
CA VAL A 168 -21.65 3.29 10.85
C VAL A 168 -21.55 4.43 11.86
N GLY A 169 -20.92 5.54 11.47
CA GLY A 169 -20.71 6.72 12.31
C GLY A 169 -19.53 6.62 13.29
N LYS A 170 -18.94 5.44 13.50
CA LYS A 170 -17.79 5.27 14.39
C LYS A 170 -16.45 5.39 13.63
N GLU A 171 -15.40 5.70 14.37
CA GLU A 171 -14.04 5.67 13.86
C GLU A 171 -13.46 4.26 13.93
N ILE A 172 -12.93 3.81 12.80
CA ILE A 172 -12.22 2.53 12.67
C ILE A 172 -10.76 2.79 12.98
N THR A 173 -10.24 2.17 14.01
CA THR A 173 -8.85 2.34 14.47
C THR A 173 -7.94 1.26 13.91
N LEU A 174 -6.62 1.49 14.02
CA LEU A 174 -5.63 0.49 13.61
C LEU A 174 -5.78 -0.82 14.42
N LYS A 175 -6.18 -0.76 15.69
CA LYS A 175 -6.36 -1.92 16.57
C LYS A 175 -7.43 -2.87 16.03
N ASP A 176 -8.49 -2.35 15.39
CA ASP A 176 -9.59 -3.13 14.82
C ASP A 176 -9.14 -3.94 13.59
N PHE A 177 -8.14 -3.44 12.87
CA PHE A 177 -7.57 -4.11 11.69
C PHE A 177 -6.42 -5.05 12.03
N LEU A 178 -5.58 -4.72 13.03
CA LEU A 178 -4.27 -5.34 13.25
C LEU A 178 -4.38 -6.70 13.97
N LYS A 179 -4.99 -7.67 13.31
CA LYS A 179 -5.06 -9.07 13.76
C LYS A 179 -4.03 -9.98 13.07
N TYR A 180 -3.38 -9.47 12.01
CA TYR A 180 -2.52 -10.24 11.13
C TYR A 180 -1.04 -9.97 11.40
N SER A 181 -0.24 -11.02 11.51
CA SER A 181 1.22 -10.90 11.68
C SER A 181 1.97 -10.61 10.37
N LEU A 182 1.36 -10.94 9.23
CA LEU A 182 1.88 -10.70 7.88
C LEU A 182 0.87 -9.87 7.09
N LEU A 183 1.37 -8.83 6.44
CA LEU A 183 0.57 -7.93 5.62
C LEU A 183 1.16 -7.79 4.22
N ASP A 184 0.30 -7.62 3.23
CA ASP A 184 0.66 -7.21 1.88
C ASP A 184 0.44 -5.71 1.74
N LEU A 185 1.46 -5.00 1.26
CA LEU A 185 1.49 -3.55 1.15
C LEU A 185 1.31 -3.13 -0.29
N ARG A 186 0.25 -2.38 -0.56
CA ARG A 186 -0.12 -1.92 -1.91
C ARG A 186 0.06 -0.42 -2.03
N GLY A 187 0.81 0.02 -3.04
CA GLY A 187 1.06 1.45 -3.23
C GLY A 187 1.79 1.75 -4.53
N LEU A 188 2.04 3.03 -4.76
CA LEU A 188 2.74 3.51 -5.93
C LEU A 188 4.21 3.76 -5.64
N THR A 189 5.08 3.39 -6.57
CA THR A 189 6.52 3.68 -6.48
C THR A 189 6.81 5.17 -6.63
N LYS A 190 8.03 5.60 -6.30
CA LYS A 190 8.48 6.98 -6.51
C LYS A 190 8.39 7.34 -7.99
N GLY A 191 7.78 8.50 -8.30
CA GLY A 191 7.76 9.05 -9.65
C GLY A 191 9.13 9.59 -10.06
N LYS A 192 9.53 9.33 -11.29
CA LYS A 192 10.76 9.86 -11.91
C LYS A 192 10.49 10.53 -13.25
N GLY A 193 9.23 10.61 -13.65
CA GLY A 193 8.80 11.23 -14.90
C GLY A 193 9.33 10.53 -16.16
N LEU A 194 9.52 11.29 -17.22
CA LEU A 194 10.11 10.84 -18.48
C LEU A 194 11.61 10.64 -18.31
N VAL A 195 12.10 9.45 -18.56
CA VAL A 195 13.51 9.08 -18.35
C VAL A 195 14.05 8.36 -19.57
N GLY A 196 15.31 8.65 -19.90
CA GLY A 196 16.02 8.02 -21.02
C GLY A 196 16.26 6.51 -20.81
N PRO A 197 16.59 5.80 -21.91
CA PRO A 197 16.68 4.34 -21.91
C PRO A 197 17.76 3.77 -20.98
N VAL A 198 18.85 4.47 -20.77
CA VAL A 198 19.95 4.04 -19.88
C VAL A 198 19.44 3.88 -18.45
N LYS A 199 18.79 4.90 -17.90
CA LYS A 199 18.24 4.86 -16.52
C LYS A 199 16.97 4.01 -16.43
N ARG A 200 16.11 4.05 -17.46
CA ARG A 200 14.83 3.35 -17.48
C ARG A 200 14.98 1.84 -17.64
N MET A 201 15.88 1.42 -18.54
CA MET A 201 16.04 0.02 -18.93
C MET A 201 17.41 -0.57 -18.54
N GLY A 202 18.32 0.24 -18.00
CA GLY A 202 19.65 -0.22 -17.57
C GLY A 202 20.55 -0.66 -18.73
N ILE A 203 20.36 -0.12 -19.92
CA ILE A 203 21.25 -0.40 -21.06
C ILE A 203 22.63 0.19 -20.81
N GLY A 204 23.68 -0.44 -21.38
CA GLY A 204 25.04 0.06 -21.31
C GLY A 204 25.25 1.40 -22.03
N LEU A 205 26.17 2.19 -21.55
CA LEU A 205 26.64 3.36 -22.26
C LEU A 205 27.51 2.91 -23.45
N LYS A 206 27.40 3.64 -24.57
CA LYS A 206 28.31 3.47 -25.70
C LYS A 206 29.71 4.01 -25.35
N ALA A 207 30.69 3.76 -26.21
CA ALA A 207 32.03 4.32 -26.06
C ALA A 207 32.02 5.86 -26.06
N HIS A 208 32.92 6.46 -25.33
CA HIS A 208 32.97 7.92 -25.17
C HIS A 208 33.22 8.66 -26.50
N LYS A 209 33.89 8.04 -27.45
CA LYS A 209 34.12 8.56 -28.82
C LYS A 209 32.96 8.35 -29.80
N THR A 210 31.76 7.93 -29.32
CA THR A 210 30.61 7.69 -30.21
C THR A 210 30.07 9.01 -30.73
N GLU A 211 29.97 9.12 -32.04
CA GLU A 211 29.56 10.33 -32.80
C GLU A 211 28.20 10.89 -32.35
N LYS A 212 27.18 10.06 -32.21
CA LYS A 212 25.77 10.48 -31.93
C LYS A 212 25.37 10.42 -30.45
N GLY A 213 26.36 10.51 -29.54
CA GLY A 213 26.13 10.50 -28.09
C GLY A 213 26.06 9.11 -27.47
N VAL A 214 26.45 9.03 -26.18
CA VAL A 214 26.68 7.78 -25.46
C VAL A 214 25.43 7.18 -24.80
N ARG A 215 24.39 7.99 -24.58
CA ARG A 215 23.18 7.57 -23.82
C ARG A 215 22.03 7.10 -24.70
N ARG A 216 22.27 6.81 -25.94
CA ARG A 216 21.26 6.31 -26.90
C ARG A 216 21.31 4.79 -27.01
N PRO A 217 20.17 4.11 -27.23
CA PRO A 217 20.18 2.70 -27.60
C PRO A 217 20.90 2.54 -28.96
N GLY A 218 21.38 1.36 -29.25
CA GLY A 218 21.93 1.02 -30.57
C GLY A 218 20.83 0.83 -31.60
N THR A 219 20.88 -0.29 -32.31
CA THR A 219 19.84 -0.70 -33.22
C THR A 219 18.51 -0.90 -32.52
N LEU A 220 17.42 -0.40 -33.07
CA LEU A 220 16.07 -0.51 -32.52
C LEU A 220 15.31 -1.77 -33.00
N GLY A 221 15.94 -2.53 -33.87
CA GLY A 221 15.37 -3.75 -34.43
C GLY A 221 15.85 -3.99 -35.88
N PRO A 222 15.48 -5.12 -36.49
CA PRO A 222 15.74 -5.41 -37.90
C PRO A 222 14.87 -4.53 -38.81
N TRP A 223 15.17 -4.53 -40.13
CA TRP A 223 14.36 -3.82 -41.13
C TRP A 223 12.93 -4.37 -41.22
N HIS A 224 12.80 -5.67 -41.15
CA HIS A 224 11.50 -6.33 -41.03
C HIS A 224 11.33 -6.97 -39.65
N PRO A 225 10.14 -6.80 -39.02
CA PRO A 225 8.99 -5.97 -39.40
C PRO A 225 9.30 -4.46 -39.34
N ALA A 226 8.68 -3.68 -40.24
CA ALA A 226 8.91 -2.23 -40.38
C ALA A 226 8.35 -1.39 -39.22
N HIS A 227 8.40 -1.89 -37.98
CA HIS A 227 7.99 -1.20 -36.77
C HIS A 227 8.88 -1.56 -35.58
N THR A 228 9.00 -0.65 -34.61
CA THR A 228 9.74 -0.88 -33.39
C THR A 228 8.91 -1.67 -32.41
N SER A 229 9.42 -2.81 -31.96
CA SER A 229 8.74 -3.62 -30.92
C SER A 229 8.63 -2.85 -29.60
N PHE A 230 7.55 -3.07 -28.85
CA PHE A 230 7.39 -2.51 -27.51
C PHE A 230 8.47 -2.98 -26.51
N ARG A 231 9.21 -4.03 -26.83
CA ARG A 231 10.29 -4.60 -26.01
C ARG A 231 11.59 -3.79 -26.09
N VAL A 232 11.74 -2.93 -27.08
CA VAL A 232 12.96 -2.13 -27.26
C VAL A 232 13.11 -1.12 -26.14
N ALA A 233 14.36 -0.90 -25.72
CA ALA A 233 14.69 0.04 -24.67
C ALA A 233 14.57 1.49 -25.16
N MET A 234 13.41 2.08 -24.95
CA MET A 234 13.09 3.45 -25.31
C MET A 234 12.95 4.35 -24.09
N ALA A 235 13.05 5.66 -24.28
CA ALA A 235 12.67 6.64 -23.28
C ALA A 235 11.17 6.52 -22.95
N GLY A 236 10.78 6.93 -21.75
CA GLY A 236 9.38 6.90 -21.33
C GLY A 236 9.23 7.03 -19.81
N GLN A 237 8.03 6.80 -19.34
CA GLN A 237 7.68 6.91 -17.93
C GLN A 237 8.50 5.92 -17.06
N LEU A 238 9.06 6.43 -15.97
CA LEU A 238 9.67 5.64 -14.89
C LEU A 238 9.04 6.04 -13.56
N GLY A 239 8.64 5.03 -12.79
CA GLY A 239 7.98 5.24 -11.51
C GLY A 239 6.50 5.62 -11.61
N MET A 240 5.87 5.90 -10.46
CA MET A 240 4.41 5.97 -10.32
C MET A 240 3.71 4.68 -10.79
N PHE A 241 4.39 3.54 -10.58
CA PHE A 241 3.87 2.22 -10.91
C PHE A 241 3.17 1.61 -9.70
N SER A 242 2.02 0.98 -9.93
CA SER A 242 1.37 0.17 -8.90
C SER A 242 2.23 -1.06 -8.57
N ARG A 243 2.51 -1.28 -7.30
CA ARG A 243 3.28 -2.41 -6.80
C ARG A 243 2.67 -2.94 -5.51
N VAL A 244 2.82 -4.24 -5.33
CA VAL A 244 2.45 -4.94 -4.11
C VAL A 244 3.71 -5.56 -3.54
N THR A 245 3.98 -5.30 -2.26
CA THR A 245 5.04 -5.98 -1.51
C THR A 245 4.37 -7.03 -0.64
N TYR A 246 4.68 -8.29 -0.88
CA TYR A 246 4.03 -9.41 -0.22
C TYR A 246 4.72 -9.81 1.08
N ASN A 247 3.95 -10.39 2.00
CA ASN A 247 4.47 -11.06 3.21
C ASN A 247 5.35 -10.17 4.09
N ASN A 248 4.99 -8.90 4.27
CA ASN A 248 5.71 -8.02 5.16
C ASN A 248 5.34 -8.33 6.61
N LYS A 249 6.36 -8.61 7.43
CA LYS A 249 6.19 -8.91 8.86
C LYS A 249 5.94 -7.62 9.64
N VAL A 250 4.90 -7.61 10.45
CA VAL A 250 4.67 -6.58 11.46
C VAL A 250 5.66 -6.80 12.60
N ILE A 251 6.41 -5.76 12.97
CA ILE A 251 7.36 -5.77 14.09
C ILE A 251 6.72 -5.18 15.33
N GLY A 252 5.93 -4.14 15.18
CA GLY A 252 5.23 -3.50 16.28
C GLY A 252 4.21 -2.48 15.79
N SER A 253 3.35 -2.08 16.68
CA SER A 253 2.36 -1.03 16.46
C SER A 253 2.10 -0.31 17.79
N GLY A 254 1.60 0.91 17.70
CA GLY A 254 1.23 1.67 18.89
C GLY A 254 0.56 2.97 18.54
N THR A 255 0.20 3.72 19.55
CA THR A 255 -0.25 5.10 19.45
C THR A 255 0.83 6.02 20.00
N ILE A 256 0.91 7.23 19.46
CA ILE A 256 1.92 8.21 19.94
C ILE A 256 1.67 8.60 21.39
N SER A 257 0.42 8.58 21.85
CA SER A 257 0.05 8.83 23.24
C SER A 257 0.58 7.76 24.21
N GLU A 258 0.70 6.50 23.77
CA GLU A 258 1.23 5.41 24.61
C GLU A 258 2.76 5.35 24.52
N LYS A 259 3.32 5.43 23.31
CA LYS A 259 4.77 5.37 23.09
C LYS A 259 5.18 6.35 21.98
N ASN A 260 5.84 7.43 22.37
CA ASN A 260 6.36 8.40 21.42
C ASN A 260 7.61 7.86 20.74
N ILE A 261 7.56 7.77 19.40
CA ILE A 261 8.69 7.35 18.54
C ILE A 261 9.22 8.49 17.68
N ASN A 262 8.72 9.73 17.86
CA ASN A 262 9.19 10.86 17.08
C ASN A 262 10.61 11.25 17.53
N PRO A 263 11.57 11.38 16.60
CA PRO A 263 12.86 11.98 16.91
C PRO A 263 12.70 13.47 17.25
N ALA A 264 13.64 14.06 17.98
CA ALA A 264 13.57 15.45 18.42
C ALA A 264 13.37 16.46 17.27
N GLY A 265 13.98 16.21 16.10
CA GLY A 265 13.80 17.03 14.89
C GLY A 265 12.64 16.62 13.99
N GLY A 266 11.82 15.64 14.39
CA GLY A 266 10.82 15.03 13.52
C GLY A 266 11.42 14.19 12.39
N PHE A 267 10.55 13.49 11.66
CA PHE A 267 10.97 12.69 10.49
C PHE A 267 11.23 13.57 9.29
N LYS A 268 12.36 13.36 8.62
CA LYS A 268 12.75 14.12 7.42
C LYS A 268 11.63 14.08 6.37
N GLN A 269 11.24 15.26 5.87
CA GLN A 269 10.17 15.47 4.87
C GLN A 269 8.77 15.00 5.27
N TYR A 270 8.57 14.53 6.50
CA TYR A 270 7.27 14.13 7.01
C TYR A 270 6.78 15.04 8.13
N GLY A 271 7.60 15.28 9.12
CA GLY A 271 7.24 15.94 10.38
C GLY A 271 7.03 14.90 11.49
N ASN A 272 6.19 15.24 12.46
CA ASN A 272 5.89 14.34 13.59
C ASN A 272 4.66 13.48 13.29
N ILE A 273 4.72 12.24 13.71
CA ILE A 273 3.58 11.34 13.76
C ILE A 273 2.65 11.82 14.88
N ARG A 274 1.35 11.87 14.63
CA ARG A 274 0.35 12.35 15.60
C ARG A 274 -0.68 11.29 15.98
N SER A 275 -0.90 10.32 15.10
CA SER A 275 -1.89 9.25 15.27
C SER A 275 -1.25 7.91 15.66
N SER A 276 -1.92 6.82 15.34
CA SER A 276 -1.38 5.48 15.49
C SER A 276 -0.30 5.21 14.43
N TYR A 277 0.61 4.30 14.74
CA TYR A 277 1.67 3.88 13.83
C TYR A 277 1.84 2.37 13.79
N ILE A 278 2.38 1.89 12.68
CA ILE A 278 2.78 0.50 12.50
C ILE A 278 4.20 0.44 11.97
N ILE A 279 4.99 -0.48 12.48
CA ILE A 279 6.39 -0.71 12.12
C ILE A 279 6.46 -2.00 11.32
N MET A 280 6.88 -1.88 10.05
CA MET A 280 6.97 -3.00 9.12
C MET A 280 8.41 -3.35 8.85
N LYS A 281 8.72 -4.65 8.79
CA LYS A 281 10.04 -5.15 8.40
C LYS A 281 10.36 -4.77 6.95
N GLY A 282 11.56 -4.23 6.72
CA GLY A 282 12.07 -3.95 5.38
C GLY A 282 11.57 -2.64 4.77
N SER A 283 11.78 -2.48 3.48
CA SER A 283 11.40 -1.27 2.74
C SER A 283 10.02 -1.39 2.11
N VAL A 284 9.32 -0.26 2.04
CA VAL A 284 8.00 -0.13 1.43
C VAL A 284 8.09 0.85 0.27
N GLN A 285 7.34 0.61 -0.79
CA GLN A 285 7.31 1.42 -2.01
C GLN A 285 6.84 2.87 -1.73
N GLY A 286 7.27 3.78 -2.59
CA GLY A 286 6.86 5.18 -2.57
C GLY A 286 7.75 6.11 -1.73
N PRO A 287 7.57 7.43 -1.88
CA PRO A 287 8.18 8.44 -1.06
C PRO A 287 7.50 8.57 0.31
N GLN A 288 8.04 9.39 1.18
CA GLN A 288 7.34 9.85 2.39
C GLN A 288 6.01 10.49 2.02
N LYS A 289 5.03 10.45 2.93
CA LYS A 289 3.65 10.92 2.74
C LYS A 289 2.83 10.11 1.73
N ARG A 290 3.39 9.05 1.11
CA ARG A 290 2.65 8.18 0.19
C ARG A 290 1.61 7.37 0.95
N GLN A 291 0.38 7.39 0.45
CA GLN A 291 -0.67 6.50 0.91
C GLN A 291 -0.38 5.04 0.49
N ILE A 292 -0.55 4.14 1.43
CA ILE A 292 -0.32 2.71 1.28
C ILE A 292 -1.51 1.99 1.87
N LEU A 293 -2.04 1.06 1.11
CA LEU A 293 -3.09 0.17 1.56
C LEU A 293 -2.46 -1.09 2.15
N LEU A 294 -2.78 -1.37 3.40
CA LEU A 294 -2.48 -2.63 4.06
C LEU A 294 -3.60 -3.63 3.76
N THR A 295 -3.26 -4.86 3.46
CA THR A 295 -4.20 -5.98 3.33
C THR A 295 -3.62 -7.22 4.00
N PRO A 296 -4.43 -8.16 4.47
CA PRO A 296 -3.93 -9.46 4.90
C PRO A 296 -3.09 -10.11 3.81
N SER A 297 -2.11 -10.91 4.21
CA SER A 297 -1.25 -11.59 3.24
C SER A 297 -2.04 -12.61 2.43
N PHE A 298 -2.00 -12.47 1.10
CA PHE A 298 -2.70 -13.36 0.16
C PHE A 298 -2.15 -14.79 0.19
N ARG A 299 -0.82 -14.92 0.30
CA ARG A 299 -0.13 -16.22 0.38
C ARG A 299 0.91 -16.17 1.49
N PRO A 300 0.52 -16.37 2.76
CA PRO A 300 1.44 -16.27 3.87
C PRO A 300 2.54 -17.32 3.77
N THR A 301 3.79 -16.86 3.79
CA THR A 301 4.97 -17.74 3.80
C THR A 301 5.13 -18.32 5.19
N LYS A 302 5.05 -19.65 5.31
CA LYS A 302 5.15 -20.39 6.58
C LYS A 302 6.37 -20.00 7.41
N LEU A 303 7.55 -19.88 6.77
CA LEU A 303 8.78 -19.48 7.45
C LEU A 303 8.72 -18.06 8.02
N THR A 304 8.17 -17.10 7.29
CA THR A 304 8.04 -15.71 7.75
C THR A 304 6.96 -15.58 8.83
N ALA A 305 5.87 -16.34 8.72
CA ALA A 305 4.80 -16.34 9.70
C ALA A 305 5.28 -16.83 11.08
N LYS A 306 6.14 -17.88 11.12
CA LYS A 306 6.70 -18.44 12.35
C LYS A 306 7.68 -17.50 13.07
N LYS A 307 8.27 -16.54 12.38
CA LYS A 307 9.22 -15.60 12.99
C LYS A 307 8.52 -14.73 14.04
N LYS A 308 9.10 -14.66 15.23
CA LYS A 308 8.64 -13.84 16.35
C LYS A 308 9.72 -12.84 16.71
N TYR A 309 9.39 -11.57 16.72
CA TYR A 309 10.31 -10.48 17.04
C TYR A 309 9.69 -9.60 18.11
N GLU A 310 10.49 -9.24 19.09
CA GLU A 310 10.15 -8.27 20.14
C GLU A 310 10.92 -6.97 19.84
N LEU A 311 10.21 -5.84 19.75
CA LEU A 311 10.81 -4.54 19.53
C LEU A 311 11.42 -4.02 20.82
N VAL A 312 12.75 -3.89 20.86
CA VAL A 312 13.49 -3.33 22.00
C VAL A 312 13.58 -1.82 21.84
N GLU A 313 14.16 -1.34 20.75
CA GLU A 313 14.46 0.06 20.52
C GLU A 313 14.37 0.43 19.02
N MET A 314 14.14 1.72 18.76
CA MET A 314 14.15 2.29 17.39
C MET A 314 15.30 3.29 17.27
N GLN A 315 16.13 3.10 16.25
CA GLN A 315 17.14 4.07 15.81
C GLN A 315 16.63 4.76 14.53
N LEU A 316 16.38 6.06 14.63
CA LEU A 316 15.71 6.89 13.63
C LEU A 316 16.62 8.00 13.10
#